data_3eb21d05ff73f9243dbd6df33346f613
#
_entry.id   3eb21d05ff73f9243dbd6df33346f613
#
_cell.length_a   1.000
_cell.length_b   1.000
_cell.length_c   1.000
_cell.angle_alpha   90.00
_cell.angle_beta   90.00
_cell.angle_gamma   90.00
#
_symmetry.space_group_name_H-M   'P 1'
#
loop_
_entity.id
_entity.type
_entity.pdbx_description
1 polymer ?
#
loop_
_entity_poly.entity_id
_entity_poly.type
_entity_poly.pdbx_seq_one_letter_code
_entity_poly.pdbx_strand_id
1 'polypeptide(L)'
;STNSTNTGHWTKAGAMALKCKILQFAASPLFNDNQGFAGGSSEAERQLLVWYGGYRSDLWTRCLEACREFFNALNSNGFYELNQATGATPTQADYRYAYRMGYIELDSPEVLHSVRVHGYDSFGAGSYCWHSWSDNGRNSYTPTQEYVEMFPWSDGTPFNWDETEAEGRLDEMFLTGTFNDGEQLLSNIVFTRDPRLYESVIVNGLPGNLGWSSVSVGGDPYELWVGGSHAGSNSFNETMRYATGYENMKYYLGSSDYLRQNTQWVALRLSD
;
A
#
# COMPACT_ATOMS: atom_id res chain seq x y z
N SER A 1 11.51 11.19 20.86
CA SER A 1 12.73 11.98 21.16
C SER A 1 13.24 12.55 19.85
N THR A 2 13.27 13.87 19.74
CA THR A 2 13.82 14.61 18.59
C THR A 2 15.35 14.68 18.58
N ASN A 3 16.00 13.95 19.46
CA ASN A 3 17.46 13.91 19.51
C ASN A 3 18.00 13.03 18.40
N SER A 4 18.86 13.58 17.54
CA SER A 4 19.48 12.89 16.40
C SER A 4 20.22 11.59 16.79
N THR A 5 20.70 11.50 18.04
CA THR A 5 21.36 10.28 18.58
C THR A 5 20.41 9.12 18.81
N ASN A 6 19.10 9.37 18.85
CA ASN A 6 18.06 8.35 19.09
C ASN A 6 17.25 8.01 17.83
N THR A 7 17.62 8.56 16.69
CA THR A 7 16.97 8.25 15.42
C THR A 7 17.08 6.75 15.12
N GLY A 8 15.97 6.10 14.80
CA GLY A 8 15.90 4.66 14.57
C GLY A 8 15.69 3.80 15.82
N HIS A 9 15.77 4.38 17.02
CA HIS A 9 15.44 3.64 18.24
C HIS A 9 13.92 3.57 18.46
N TRP A 10 13.48 2.51 19.13
CA TRP A 10 12.10 2.36 19.54
C TRP A 10 11.67 3.50 20.49
N THR A 11 10.57 4.13 20.14
CA THR A 11 9.89 5.08 21.04
C THR A 11 8.90 4.34 21.95
N LYS A 12 8.45 5.01 23.02
CA LYS A 12 7.38 4.48 23.87
C LYS A 12 6.12 4.21 23.04
N ALA A 13 5.73 5.14 22.17
CA ALA A 13 4.57 4.98 21.30
C ALA A 13 4.73 3.80 20.34
N GLY A 14 5.90 3.65 19.70
CA GLY A 14 6.18 2.51 18.84
C GLY A 14 6.11 1.17 19.58
N ALA A 15 6.64 1.10 20.81
CA ALA A 15 6.57 -0.10 21.64
C ALA A 15 5.12 -0.44 22.06
N MET A 16 4.31 0.58 22.37
CA MET A 16 2.89 0.38 22.70
C MET A 16 2.08 -0.08 21.48
N ALA A 17 2.32 0.49 20.31
CA ALA A 17 1.70 0.06 19.05
C ALA A 17 2.09 -1.38 18.71
N LEU A 18 3.36 -1.75 18.87
CA LEU A 18 3.81 -3.12 18.70
C LEU A 18 3.09 -4.09 19.66
N LYS A 19 2.91 -3.70 20.92
CA LYS A 19 2.11 -4.47 21.90
C LYS A 19 0.69 -4.70 21.39
N CYS A 20 0.02 -3.67 20.85
CA CYS A 20 -1.33 -3.81 20.27
C CYS A 20 -1.33 -4.82 19.10
N LYS A 21 -0.38 -4.68 18.16
CA LYS A 21 -0.27 -5.56 16.99
C LYS A 21 0.00 -7.01 17.38
N ILE A 22 0.86 -7.27 18.35
CA ILE A 22 1.13 -8.63 18.87
C ILE A 22 -0.12 -9.20 19.50
N LEU A 23 -0.85 -8.44 20.31
CA LEU A 23 -2.06 -8.92 20.98
C LEU A 23 -3.21 -9.16 19.97
N GLN A 24 -3.33 -8.32 18.95
CA GLN A 24 -4.28 -8.52 17.84
C GLN A 24 -3.96 -9.82 17.09
N PHE A 25 -2.70 -10.06 16.79
CA PHE A 25 -2.27 -11.29 16.14
C PHE A 25 -2.57 -12.51 16.99
N ALA A 26 -2.25 -12.45 18.29
CA ALA A 26 -2.54 -13.52 19.25
C ALA A 26 -4.04 -13.80 19.39
N ALA A 27 -4.90 -12.77 19.30
CA ALA A 27 -6.35 -12.91 19.39
C ALA A 27 -7.00 -13.34 18.06
N SER A 28 -6.26 -13.30 16.94
CA SER A 28 -6.82 -13.60 15.61
C SER A 28 -7.30 -15.03 15.48
N PRO A 29 -8.29 -15.30 14.61
CA PRO A 29 -8.81 -16.66 14.38
C PRO A 29 -7.75 -17.68 13.98
N LEU A 30 -6.62 -17.24 13.42
CA LEU A 30 -5.51 -18.12 13.07
C LEU A 30 -4.99 -18.91 14.27
N PHE A 31 -4.96 -18.28 15.46
CA PHE A 31 -4.46 -18.91 16.71
C PHE A 31 -5.55 -19.13 17.75
N ASN A 32 -6.64 -18.38 17.65
CA ASN A 32 -7.69 -18.26 18.67
C ASN A 32 -9.07 -18.53 18.07
N ASP A 33 -9.29 -19.78 17.71
CA ASP A 33 -10.59 -20.29 17.23
C ASP A 33 -10.94 -21.59 17.97
N ASN A 34 -12.19 -22.05 17.83
CA ASN A 34 -12.65 -23.33 18.38
C ASN A 34 -12.01 -24.53 17.66
N GLN A 35 -11.50 -24.33 16.46
CA GLN A 35 -10.78 -25.32 15.67
C GLN A 35 -9.41 -24.79 15.29
N GLY A 36 -8.36 -25.60 15.40
CA GLY A 36 -7.05 -25.27 14.86
C GLY A 36 -7.07 -25.19 13.33
N PHE A 37 -6.19 -24.38 12.75
CA PHE A 37 -6.12 -24.13 11.30
C PHE A 37 -5.96 -25.42 10.47
N ALA A 38 -5.18 -26.40 10.97
CA ALA A 38 -5.02 -27.71 10.32
C ALA A 38 -6.06 -28.75 10.79
N GLY A 39 -7.14 -28.32 11.45
CA GLY A 39 -8.22 -29.20 11.91
C GLY A 39 -7.81 -30.23 12.96
N GLY A 40 -6.78 -29.96 13.76
CA GLY A 40 -6.24 -30.83 14.78
C GLY A 40 -5.34 -31.95 14.24
N SER A 41 -5.04 -31.94 12.95
CA SER A 41 -4.29 -33.03 12.30
C SER A 41 -2.78 -32.92 12.49
N SER A 42 -2.25 -31.72 12.76
CA SER A 42 -0.80 -31.50 12.92
C SER A 42 -0.34 -31.77 14.35
N GLU A 43 0.91 -32.25 14.49
CA GLU A 43 1.53 -32.44 15.81
C GLU A 43 1.69 -31.10 16.55
N ALA A 44 1.97 -30.02 15.82
CA ALA A 44 2.10 -28.68 16.39
C ALA A 44 0.79 -28.18 17.03
N GLU A 45 -0.37 -28.51 16.44
CA GLU A 45 -1.68 -28.20 17.02
C GLU A 45 -1.96 -29.06 18.25
N ARG A 46 -1.67 -30.36 18.19
CA ARG A 46 -1.84 -31.27 19.36
C ARG A 46 -1.01 -30.84 20.55
N GLN A 47 0.17 -30.30 20.32
CA GLN A 47 1.06 -29.74 21.34
C GLN A 47 0.76 -28.28 21.70
N LEU A 48 -0.28 -27.66 21.15
CA LEU A 48 -0.66 -26.25 21.36
C LEU A 48 0.45 -25.24 21.07
N LEU A 49 1.28 -25.51 20.07
CA LEU A 49 2.39 -24.63 19.68
C LEU A 49 1.94 -23.52 18.70
N VAL A 50 0.87 -23.76 17.95
CA VAL A 50 0.35 -22.86 16.91
C VAL A 50 -1.13 -22.54 17.09
N TRP A 51 -1.74 -23.00 18.16
CA TRP A 51 -3.16 -22.82 18.49
C TRP A 51 -3.37 -22.95 19.99
N TYR A 52 -4.33 -22.21 20.57
CA TYR A 52 -4.57 -22.20 22.02
C TYR A 52 -5.44 -23.35 22.54
N GLY A 53 -5.87 -24.27 21.70
CA GLY A 53 -6.74 -25.36 22.09
C GLY A 53 -8.22 -25.01 22.22
N GLY A 54 -8.63 -23.84 21.72
CA GLY A 54 -9.98 -23.31 21.75
C GLY A 54 -10.04 -21.81 21.79
N TYR A 55 -11.23 -21.25 21.56
CA TYR A 55 -11.44 -19.82 21.59
C TYR A 55 -11.33 -19.22 23.00
N ARG A 56 -10.59 -18.13 23.11
CA ARG A 56 -10.32 -17.38 24.34
C ARG A 56 -10.70 -15.92 24.16
N SER A 57 -11.85 -15.51 24.70
CA SER A 57 -12.33 -14.12 24.60
C SER A 57 -11.45 -13.11 25.35
N ASP A 58 -10.72 -13.54 26.39
CA ASP A 58 -9.81 -12.69 27.15
C ASP A 58 -8.68 -12.09 26.29
N LEU A 59 -8.28 -12.77 25.21
CA LEU A 59 -7.25 -12.25 24.30
C LEU A 59 -7.72 -10.98 23.56
N TRP A 60 -8.98 -10.94 23.12
CA TRP A 60 -9.56 -9.72 22.53
C TRP A 60 -9.71 -8.60 23.55
N THR A 61 -10.11 -8.93 24.79
CA THR A 61 -10.19 -7.95 25.87
C THR A 61 -8.84 -7.32 26.14
N ARG A 62 -7.78 -8.12 26.24
CA ARG A 62 -6.40 -7.64 26.44
C ARG A 62 -5.92 -6.79 25.25
N CYS A 63 -6.27 -7.15 24.02
CA CYS A 63 -5.95 -6.35 22.84
C CYS A 63 -6.63 -4.99 22.92
N LEU A 64 -7.94 -4.94 23.19
CA LEU A 64 -8.72 -3.71 23.33
C LEU A 64 -8.17 -2.78 24.42
N GLU A 65 -7.82 -3.35 25.58
CA GLU A 65 -7.22 -2.59 26.68
C GLU A 65 -5.87 -1.98 26.28
N ALA A 66 -5.02 -2.73 25.59
CA ALA A 66 -3.74 -2.23 25.09
C ALA A 66 -3.92 -1.10 24.06
N CYS A 67 -4.89 -1.22 23.16
CA CYS A 67 -5.21 -0.15 22.19
C CYS A 67 -5.73 1.11 22.92
N ARG A 68 -6.61 0.96 23.90
CA ARG A 68 -7.09 2.11 24.71
C ARG A 68 -5.95 2.80 25.46
N GLU A 69 -5.07 2.02 26.08
CA GLU A 69 -3.88 2.53 26.75
C GLU A 69 -2.98 3.33 25.77
N PHE A 70 -2.78 2.80 24.57
CA PHE A 70 -1.99 3.44 23.52
C PHE A 70 -2.61 4.76 23.08
N PHE A 71 -3.90 4.80 22.72
CA PHE A 71 -4.57 6.03 22.29
C PHE A 71 -4.64 7.09 23.41
N ASN A 72 -4.85 6.68 24.66
CA ASN A 72 -4.80 7.61 25.78
C ASN A 72 -3.40 8.25 25.93
N ALA A 73 -2.35 7.47 25.72
CA ALA A 73 -0.98 8.00 25.76
C ALA A 73 -0.68 8.93 24.57
N LEU A 74 -1.21 8.67 23.38
CA LEU A 74 -1.09 9.54 22.21
C LEU A 74 -1.82 10.87 22.44
N ASN A 75 -3.07 10.81 22.88
CA ASN A 75 -3.89 12.02 23.13
C ASN A 75 -3.27 12.95 24.16
N SER A 76 -2.55 12.41 25.13
CA SER A 76 -1.86 13.21 26.15
C SER A 76 -0.52 13.78 25.66
N ASN A 77 0.05 13.27 24.58
CA ASN A 77 1.37 13.65 24.09
C ASN A 77 1.32 14.65 22.93
N GLY A 78 0.28 14.60 22.07
CA GLY A 78 0.07 15.54 20.98
C GLY A 78 1.14 15.53 19.87
N PHE A 79 1.99 14.49 19.82
CA PHE A 79 3.10 14.43 18.87
C PHE A 79 2.77 13.65 17.60
N TYR A 80 1.94 12.61 17.71
CA TYR A 80 1.55 11.75 16.61
C TYR A 80 0.14 12.08 16.13
N GLU A 81 -0.01 12.21 14.82
CA GLU A 81 -1.29 12.47 14.16
C GLU A 81 -1.34 11.83 12.78
N LEU A 82 -2.54 11.62 12.27
CA LEU A 82 -2.73 11.12 10.90
C LEU A 82 -2.42 12.22 9.89
N ASN A 83 -1.74 11.88 8.80
CA ASN A 83 -1.66 12.75 7.65
C ASN A 83 -3.03 12.79 6.97
N GLN A 84 -3.63 13.96 6.95
CA GLN A 84 -4.95 14.16 6.36
C GLN A 84 -4.89 15.14 5.20
N ALA A 85 -5.79 14.95 4.24
CA ALA A 85 -5.97 15.91 3.18
C ALA A 85 -6.43 17.25 3.77
N THR A 86 -5.82 18.34 3.33
CA THR A 86 -6.08 19.69 3.82
C THR A 86 -6.95 20.47 2.85
N GLY A 87 -7.65 21.50 3.36
CA GLY A 87 -8.52 22.36 2.59
C GLY A 87 -10.00 22.16 2.90
N ALA A 88 -10.84 23.12 2.48
CA ALA A 88 -12.27 23.07 2.73
C ALA A 88 -13.00 21.99 1.89
N THR A 89 -12.44 21.68 0.73
CA THR A 89 -12.97 20.66 -0.19
C THR A 89 -11.79 19.90 -0.81
N PRO A 90 -11.20 18.95 -0.09
CA PRO A 90 -10.06 18.23 -0.59
C PRO A 90 -10.39 17.46 -1.87
N THR A 91 -9.48 17.51 -2.81
CA THR A 91 -9.56 16.76 -4.07
C THR A 91 -8.99 15.34 -3.88
N GLN A 92 -9.19 14.48 -4.86
CA GLN A 92 -8.56 13.16 -4.84
C GLN A 92 -7.02 13.24 -4.80
N ALA A 93 -6.43 14.24 -5.45
CA ALA A 93 -4.99 14.49 -5.40
C ALA A 93 -4.51 14.83 -3.97
N ASP A 94 -5.30 15.58 -3.20
CA ASP A 94 -4.97 15.91 -1.81
C ASP A 94 -5.01 14.67 -0.91
N TYR A 95 -5.99 13.79 -1.09
CA TYR A 95 -6.06 12.52 -0.36
C TYR A 95 -4.89 11.59 -0.72
N ARG A 96 -4.53 11.51 -1.99
CA ARG A 96 -3.38 10.73 -2.45
C ARG A 96 -2.09 11.25 -1.83
N TYR A 97 -1.89 12.56 -1.86
CA TYR A 97 -0.72 13.21 -1.25
C TYR A 97 -0.64 12.93 0.25
N ALA A 98 -1.74 13.10 0.99
CA ALA A 98 -1.79 12.82 2.43
C ALA A 98 -1.41 11.37 2.74
N TYR A 99 -1.97 10.41 2.00
CA TYR A 99 -1.64 8.99 2.15
C TYR A 99 -0.15 8.72 1.92
N ARG A 100 0.44 9.31 0.87
CA ARG A 100 1.84 9.14 0.53
C ARG A 100 2.76 9.72 1.61
N MET A 101 2.47 10.91 2.12
CA MET A 101 3.23 11.53 3.19
C MET A 101 3.23 10.68 4.47
N GLY A 102 2.21 9.88 4.68
CA GLY A 102 2.11 8.94 5.80
C GLY A 102 3.17 7.82 5.80
N TYR A 103 3.84 7.55 4.67
CA TYR A 103 4.85 6.48 4.60
C TYR A 103 6.18 6.89 3.95
N ILE A 104 6.20 7.93 3.13
CA ILE A 104 7.45 8.38 2.47
C ILE A 104 8.20 9.39 3.31
N GLU A 105 7.50 10.37 3.89
CA GLU A 105 8.11 11.47 4.63
C GLU A 105 8.84 10.95 5.87
N LEU A 106 10.13 11.25 5.94
CA LEU A 106 11.01 10.73 6.99
C LEU A 106 10.63 11.20 8.41
N ASP A 107 10.03 12.37 8.50
CA ASP A 107 9.61 12.99 9.77
C ASP A 107 8.07 13.03 9.91
N SER A 108 7.38 12.14 9.17
CA SER A 108 5.93 12.04 9.23
C SER A 108 5.44 11.79 10.66
N PRO A 109 4.51 12.60 11.17
CA PRO A 109 3.94 12.41 12.50
C PRO A 109 3.09 11.15 12.64
N GLU A 110 2.75 10.51 11.51
CA GLU A 110 2.01 9.25 11.49
C GLU A 110 2.90 8.04 11.77
N VAL A 111 4.21 8.12 11.49
CA VAL A 111 5.12 7.00 11.60
C VAL A 111 5.57 6.78 13.04
N LEU A 112 5.23 5.61 13.58
CA LEU A 112 5.58 5.19 14.94
C LEU A 112 6.92 4.48 15.01
N HIS A 113 7.23 3.68 13.98
CA HIS A 113 8.52 3.03 13.81
C HIS A 113 8.81 2.70 12.35
N SER A 114 10.02 2.99 11.93
CA SER A 114 10.49 2.68 10.58
C SER A 114 11.96 2.31 10.57
N VAL A 115 12.35 1.56 9.54
CA VAL A 115 13.75 1.30 9.20
C VAL A 115 14.16 2.31 8.12
N ARG A 116 15.20 3.08 8.38
CA ARG A 116 15.75 4.03 7.39
C ARG A 116 16.49 3.27 6.31
N VAL A 117 16.17 3.59 5.06
CA VAL A 117 16.80 3.03 3.88
C VAL A 117 17.55 4.15 3.19
N HIS A 118 18.86 4.01 3.11
CA HIS A 118 19.68 4.98 2.39
C HIS A 118 19.67 4.68 0.89
N GLY A 119 19.59 5.73 0.10
CA GLY A 119 19.75 5.65 -1.35
C GLY A 119 21.10 5.03 -1.71
N TYR A 120 21.13 4.26 -2.77
CA TYR A 120 22.30 3.50 -3.18
C TYR A 120 22.92 4.07 -4.45
N ASP A 121 24.19 4.49 -4.36
CA ASP A 121 24.85 5.26 -5.42
C ASP A 121 25.32 4.44 -6.63
N SER A 122 25.46 3.13 -6.54
CA SER A 122 26.23 2.39 -7.52
C SER A 122 25.53 1.26 -8.23
N PHE A 123 24.30 0.95 -7.90
CA PHE A 123 23.60 -0.15 -8.55
C PHE A 123 22.11 0.11 -8.69
N GLY A 124 21.62 -0.14 -9.89
CA GLY A 124 20.20 -0.33 -10.12
C GLY A 124 19.50 -1.37 -9.23
N ALA A 125 20.22 -2.04 -8.34
CA ALA A 125 19.64 -2.95 -7.35
C ALA A 125 18.63 -2.28 -6.41
N GLY A 126 18.82 -1.01 -6.07
CA GLY A 126 17.83 -0.24 -5.31
C GLY A 126 16.52 -0.06 -6.07
N SER A 127 16.58 0.13 -7.40
CA SER A 127 15.38 0.29 -8.23
C SER A 127 14.53 -0.96 -8.27
N TYR A 128 15.14 -2.10 -8.25
CA TYR A 128 14.43 -3.37 -8.32
C TYR A 128 13.71 -3.75 -7.02
N CYS A 129 14.07 -3.11 -5.93
CA CYS A 129 13.47 -3.39 -4.62
C CYS A 129 12.17 -2.63 -4.36
N TRP A 130 11.95 -1.51 -5.06
CA TRP A 130 10.87 -0.58 -4.71
C TRP A 130 9.70 -0.58 -5.67
N HIS A 131 9.91 -0.93 -6.92
CA HIS A 131 8.84 -1.01 -7.91
C HIS A 131 9.19 -1.99 -9.03
N SER A 132 8.16 -2.47 -9.69
CA SER A 132 8.27 -3.38 -10.83
C SER A 132 8.56 -2.65 -12.15
N TRP A 133 8.34 -1.34 -12.16
CA TRP A 133 8.53 -0.54 -13.34
C TRP A 133 10.01 -0.25 -13.56
N SER A 134 10.64 -0.98 -14.41
CA SER A 134 11.95 -0.66 -14.95
C SER A 134 12.06 -1.23 -16.35
N ASP A 135 12.77 -0.53 -17.20
CA ASP A 135 13.13 -1.01 -18.54
C ASP A 135 13.86 -2.37 -18.54
N ASN A 136 14.18 -2.87 -17.36
CA ASN A 136 14.90 -4.12 -17.17
C ASN A 136 13.99 -5.34 -17.01
N GLY A 137 12.69 -5.19 -17.19
CA GLY A 137 11.76 -6.31 -17.36
C GLY A 137 11.69 -7.31 -16.20
N ARG A 138 11.91 -6.86 -14.97
CA ARG A 138 11.85 -7.74 -13.80
C ARG A 138 10.50 -7.65 -13.11
N ASN A 139 9.58 -8.42 -13.54
CA ASN A 139 8.16 -8.47 -13.17
C ASN A 139 7.89 -9.05 -11.77
N SER A 140 8.80 -8.90 -10.82
CA SER A 140 8.77 -9.64 -9.56
C SER A 140 7.92 -8.99 -8.45
N TYR A 141 7.54 -7.72 -8.62
CA TYR A 141 6.89 -6.93 -7.57
C TYR A 141 5.54 -6.37 -8.03
N THR A 142 4.79 -7.22 -8.73
CA THR A 142 3.46 -6.84 -9.22
C THR A 142 2.41 -7.05 -8.14
N PRO A 143 1.49 -6.10 -7.95
CA PRO A 143 0.32 -6.30 -7.09
C PRO A 143 -0.54 -7.46 -7.58
N THR A 144 -1.11 -8.23 -6.65
CA THR A 144 -2.07 -9.28 -7.00
C THR A 144 -3.45 -8.68 -7.32
N GLN A 145 -4.27 -9.42 -8.03
CA GLN A 145 -5.65 -9.05 -8.32
C GLN A 145 -6.44 -8.83 -7.02
N GLU A 146 -6.31 -9.75 -6.05
CA GLU A 146 -7.00 -9.65 -4.76
C GLU A 146 -6.62 -8.38 -4.01
N TYR A 147 -5.36 -7.96 -4.08
CA TYR A 147 -4.93 -6.71 -3.46
C TYR A 147 -5.58 -5.49 -4.14
N VAL A 148 -5.69 -5.48 -5.45
CA VAL A 148 -6.35 -4.40 -6.20
C VAL A 148 -7.85 -4.35 -5.89
N GLU A 149 -8.50 -5.48 -5.71
CA GLU A 149 -9.91 -5.57 -5.35
C GLU A 149 -10.22 -5.09 -3.92
N MET A 150 -9.24 -5.12 -3.01
CA MET A 150 -9.43 -4.61 -1.64
C MET A 150 -9.71 -3.10 -1.58
N PHE A 151 -9.38 -2.34 -2.61
CA PHE A 151 -9.67 -0.91 -2.64
C PHE A 151 -11.14 -0.69 -3.06
N PRO A 152 -11.94 0.03 -2.28
CA PRO A 152 -13.33 0.28 -2.61
C PRO A 152 -13.50 1.26 -3.78
N TRP A 153 -14.73 1.45 -4.24
CA TRP A 153 -15.10 2.57 -5.07
C TRP A 153 -14.85 3.90 -4.35
N SER A 154 -14.80 4.99 -5.10
CA SER A 154 -14.51 6.33 -4.56
C SER A 154 -15.56 6.84 -3.55
N ASP A 155 -16.76 6.27 -3.54
CA ASP A 155 -17.81 6.54 -2.58
C ASP A 155 -17.73 5.66 -1.32
N GLY A 156 -16.74 4.75 -1.25
CA GLY A 156 -16.51 3.83 -0.15
C GLY A 156 -17.24 2.50 -0.24
N THR A 157 -18.06 2.28 -1.27
CA THR A 157 -18.69 0.96 -1.48
C THR A 157 -17.64 -0.09 -1.86
N PRO A 158 -17.73 -1.32 -1.32
CA PRO A 158 -16.77 -2.38 -1.68
C PRO A 158 -16.77 -2.63 -3.18
N PHE A 159 -15.58 -2.89 -3.72
CA PHE A 159 -15.44 -3.35 -5.08
C PHE A 159 -15.64 -4.87 -5.13
N ASN A 160 -16.33 -5.34 -6.14
CA ASN A 160 -16.50 -6.76 -6.46
C ASN A 160 -16.38 -6.93 -7.97
N TRP A 161 -15.46 -7.77 -8.39
CA TRP A 161 -15.20 -8.00 -9.80
C TRP A 161 -16.41 -8.58 -10.53
N ASP A 162 -16.97 -9.67 -10.00
CA ASP A 162 -18.08 -10.40 -10.64
C ASP A 162 -19.34 -9.53 -10.77
N GLU A 163 -19.64 -8.72 -9.76
CA GLU A 163 -20.76 -7.77 -9.79
C GLU A 163 -20.50 -6.68 -10.83
N THR A 164 -19.29 -6.12 -10.87
CA THR A 164 -18.90 -5.07 -11.82
C THR A 164 -18.96 -5.58 -13.26
N GLU A 165 -18.52 -6.82 -13.50
CA GLU A 165 -18.62 -7.48 -14.81
C GLU A 165 -20.08 -7.73 -15.21
N ALA A 166 -20.89 -8.25 -14.31
CA ALA A 166 -22.31 -8.50 -14.55
C ALA A 166 -23.11 -7.21 -14.86
N GLU A 167 -22.68 -6.09 -14.30
CA GLU A 167 -23.21 -4.75 -14.58
C GLU A 167 -22.66 -4.15 -15.89
N GLY A 168 -21.67 -4.76 -16.52
CA GLY A 168 -21.01 -4.25 -17.72
C GLY A 168 -20.16 -3.01 -17.49
N ARG A 169 -19.61 -2.84 -16.28
CA ARG A 169 -18.87 -1.66 -15.82
C ARG A 169 -17.36 -1.87 -15.66
N LEU A 170 -16.80 -2.94 -16.20
CA LEU A 170 -15.35 -3.19 -16.11
C LEU A 170 -14.53 -2.06 -16.74
N ASP A 171 -15.04 -1.38 -17.76
CA ASP A 171 -14.36 -0.24 -18.37
C ASP A 171 -14.23 0.97 -17.41
N GLU A 172 -15.07 1.03 -16.38
CA GLU A 172 -15.07 2.08 -15.36
C GLU A 172 -14.25 1.72 -14.12
N MET A 173 -13.73 0.50 -14.03
CA MET A 173 -13.18 -0.02 -12.78
C MET A 173 -11.99 0.75 -12.22
N PHE A 174 -11.33 1.56 -13.00
CA PHE A 174 -10.21 2.40 -12.54
C PHE A 174 -10.42 3.87 -12.85
N LEU A 175 -10.87 4.19 -14.05
CA LEU A 175 -10.95 5.54 -14.58
C LEU A 175 -12.15 5.66 -15.47
N THR A 176 -12.80 6.82 -15.44
CA THR A 176 -13.72 7.26 -16.49
C THR A 176 -13.24 8.58 -17.07
N GLY A 177 -13.70 8.89 -18.26
CA GLY A 177 -13.34 10.14 -18.95
C GLY A 177 -13.79 10.12 -20.40
N THR A 178 -13.35 11.10 -21.15
CA THR A 178 -13.64 11.19 -22.58
C THR A 178 -12.39 10.81 -23.37
N PHE A 179 -12.52 9.82 -24.24
CA PHE A 179 -11.48 9.53 -25.23
C PHE A 179 -11.54 10.60 -26.32
N ASN A 180 -10.42 11.23 -26.60
CA ASN A 180 -10.30 12.08 -27.78
C ASN A 180 -10.10 11.21 -29.01
N ASP A 181 -10.75 11.59 -30.10
CA ASP A 181 -10.71 10.82 -31.35
C ASP A 181 -9.25 10.62 -31.83
N GLY A 182 -8.80 9.37 -31.88
CA GLY A 182 -7.45 8.98 -32.28
C GLY A 182 -6.37 9.09 -31.19
N GLU A 183 -6.72 9.51 -29.97
CA GLU A 183 -5.82 9.58 -28.82
C GLU A 183 -6.28 8.57 -27.74
N GLN A 184 -5.31 7.92 -27.12
CA GLN A 184 -5.58 7.05 -25.97
C GLN A 184 -5.66 7.82 -24.65
N LEU A 185 -5.57 9.13 -24.70
CA LEU A 185 -5.66 10.04 -23.57
C LEU A 185 -7.11 10.32 -23.23
N LEU A 186 -7.50 9.97 -22.03
CA LEU A 186 -8.75 10.41 -21.45
C LEU A 186 -8.65 11.90 -21.12
N SER A 187 -9.52 12.73 -21.70
CA SER A 187 -9.79 14.05 -21.17
C SER A 187 -10.86 13.96 -20.07
N ASN A 188 -10.86 14.90 -19.11
CA ASN A 188 -11.79 14.89 -17.97
C ASN A 188 -11.74 13.58 -17.18
N ILE A 189 -10.54 13.14 -16.85
CA ILE A 189 -10.34 11.89 -16.13
C ILE A 189 -10.96 11.96 -14.73
N VAL A 190 -11.79 10.98 -14.42
CA VAL A 190 -12.34 10.76 -13.10
C VAL A 190 -11.82 9.43 -12.56
N PHE A 191 -11.22 9.48 -11.42
CA PHE A 191 -10.77 8.29 -10.69
C PHE A 191 -11.96 7.67 -9.97
N THR A 192 -12.26 6.43 -10.26
CA THR A 192 -13.47 5.74 -9.79
C THR A 192 -13.28 4.97 -8.49
N ARG A 193 -12.03 4.76 -8.07
CA ARG A 193 -11.67 4.00 -6.87
C ARG A 193 -11.10 4.90 -5.78
N ASP A 194 -10.94 4.33 -4.61
CA ASP A 194 -10.26 4.95 -3.47
C ASP A 194 -8.90 5.54 -3.89
N PRO A 195 -8.57 6.77 -3.49
CA PRO A 195 -7.31 7.43 -3.84
C PRO A 195 -6.05 6.62 -3.52
N ARG A 196 -6.09 5.77 -2.48
CA ARG A 196 -4.96 4.92 -2.07
C ARG A 196 -4.59 3.87 -3.11
N LEU A 197 -5.52 3.46 -3.96
CA LEU A 197 -5.24 2.56 -5.08
C LEU A 197 -4.16 3.17 -5.98
N TYR A 198 -4.36 4.40 -6.41
CA TYR A 198 -3.48 5.08 -7.37
C TYR A 198 -2.13 5.52 -6.78
N GLU A 199 -1.96 5.39 -5.48
CA GLU A 199 -0.68 5.56 -4.79
C GLU A 199 0.04 4.23 -4.54
N SER A 200 -0.68 3.15 -4.69
CA SER A 200 -0.17 1.80 -4.41
C SER A 200 0.06 0.99 -5.69
N VAL A 201 -0.76 1.25 -6.72
CA VAL A 201 -0.81 0.45 -7.95
C VAL A 201 -0.86 1.34 -9.18
N ILE A 202 -0.02 1.05 -10.16
CA ILE A 202 -0.15 1.58 -11.50
C ILE A 202 -1.15 0.72 -12.24
N VAL A 203 -2.26 1.32 -12.63
CA VAL A 203 -3.35 0.69 -13.36
C VAL A 203 -3.36 1.15 -14.81
N ASN A 204 -4.00 0.38 -15.68
CA ASN A 204 -4.14 0.74 -17.08
C ASN A 204 -4.86 2.08 -17.25
N GLY A 205 -4.36 2.92 -18.15
CA GLY A 205 -4.90 4.24 -18.44
C GLY A 205 -4.52 5.33 -17.43
N LEU A 206 -3.78 4.99 -16.37
CA LEU A 206 -3.34 5.97 -15.38
C LEU A 206 -2.46 7.03 -16.08
N PRO A 207 -2.73 8.34 -15.89
CA PRO A 207 -1.90 9.37 -16.48
C PRO A 207 -0.44 9.26 -16.04
N GLY A 208 0.50 9.34 -16.97
CA GLY A 208 1.93 9.26 -16.68
C GLY A 208 2.45 10.44 -15.87
N ASN A 209 1.64 11.51 -15.74
CA ASN A 209 1.95 12.68 -14.91
C ASN A 209 0.85 12.89 -13.88
N LEU A 210 1.04 12.36 -12.69
CA LEU A 210 0.12 12.53 -11.56
C LEU A 210 0.48 13.74 -10.67
N GLY A 211 1.14 14.72 -11.22
CA GLY A 211 1.35 16.03 -10.61
C GLY A 211 2.53 16.12 -9.63
N TRP A 212 2.69 15.24 -8.70
CA TRP A 212 3.77 15.27 -7.70
C TRP A 212 4.74 14.09 -7.79
N SER A 213 4.36 13.04 -8.45
CA SER A 213 5.29 12.04 -8.89
C SER A 213 5.76 12.45 -10.28
N SER A 214 7.03 12.69 -10.43
CA SER A 214 7.65 12.82 -11.73
C SER A 214 7.81 11.45 -12.42
N VAL A 215 6.89 10.52 -12.20
CA VAL A 215 6.70 9.35 -13.05
C VAL A 215 6.19 9.89 -14.37
N SER A 216 7.09 10.51 -15.07
CA SER A 216 6.86 10.99 -16.42
C SER A 216 7.32 9.89 -17.35
N VAL A 217 6.38 9.11 -17.81
CA VAL A 217 6.55 8.35 -19.04
C VAL A 217 6.12 9.26 -20.19
N GLY A 218 6.85 10.35 -20.38
CA GLY A 218 6.59 11.26 -21.47
C GLY A 218 5.26 12.01 -21.48
N GLY A 219 4.42 11.87 -20.44
CA GLY A 219 3.09 12.47 -20.38
C GLY A 219 1.97 11.57 -20.90
N ASP A 220 2.32 10.45 -21.52
CA ASP A 220 1.34 9.49 -22.03
C ASP A 220 0.75 8.61 -20.89
N PRO A 221 -0.50 8.13 -21.01
CA PRO A 221 -1.07 7.23 -20.04
C PRO A 221 -0.35 5.87 -20.06
N TYR A 222 -0.40 5.18 -18.92
CA TYR A 222 0.13 3.82 -18.84
C TYR A 222 -0.69 2.85 -19.69
N GLU A 223 -0.06 2.25 -20.66
CA GLU A 223 -0.62 1.23 -21.55
C GLU A 223 -0.21 -0.16 -21.07
N LEU A 224 -1.01 -0.76 -20.18
CA LEU A 224 -0.70 -2.05 -19.56
C LEU A 224 -1.36 -3.25 -20.23
N TRP A 225 -2.03 -3.05 -21.37
CA TRP A 225 -2.61 -4.15 -22.15
C TRP A 225 -1.57 -4.87 -23.01
N VAL A 226 -1.91 -6.04 -23.50
CA VAL A 226 -1.04 -6.82 -24.38
C VAL A 226 -0.75 -6.05 -25.68
N GLY A 227 0.50 -5.68 -25.87
CA GLY A 227 0.94 -4.84 -26.99
C GLY A 227 1.04 -3.36 -26.67
N GLY A 228 0.62 -2.93 -25.49
CA GLY A 228 0.81 -1.56 -25.00
C GLY A 228 2.28 -1.25 -24.74
N SER A 229 2.64 0.02 -24.79
CA SER A 229 4.04 0.49 -24.66
C SER A 229 4.65 0.25 -23.28
N HIS A 230 3.82 0.07 -22.24
CA HIS A 230 4.22 -0.14 -20.86
C HIS A 230 3.98 -1.57 -20.34
N ALA A 231 3.46 -2.46 -21.18
CA ALA A 231 3.12 -3.83 -20.78
C ALA A 231 4.33 -4.80 -20.74
N GLY A 232 5.55 -4.28 -20.73
CA GLY A 232 6.75 -5.05 -20.94
C GLY A 232 7.04 -5.28 -22.42
N SER A 233 8.13 -5.96 -22.77
CA SER A 233 8.56 -6.06 -24.17
C SER A 233 7.44 -6.60 -25.07
N ASN A 234 7.32 -6.03 -26.24
CA ASN A 234 6.38 -6.44 -27.30
C ASN A 234 6.60 -7.88 -27.81
N SER A 235 7.60 -8.59 -27.33
CA SER A 235 7.79 -9.99 -27.60
C SER A 235 6.91 -10.81 -26.66
N PHE A 236 6.36 -11.91 -27.18
CA PHE A 236 5.61 -12.91 -26.40
C PHE A 236 6.45 -13.62 -25.32
N ASN A 237 7.52 -13.02 -24.89
CA ASN A 237 8.35 -13.53 -23.82
C ASN A 237 7.68 -13.23 -22.48
N GLU A 238 7.04 -14.23 -21.90
CA GLU A 238 6.30 -14.15 -20.63
C GLU A 238 7.16 -13.62 -19.47
N THR A 239 8.46 -13.74 -19.55
CA THR A 239 9.38 -13.25 -18.52
C THR A 239 9.52 -11.72 -18.46
N MET A 240 8.99 -11.02 -19.45
CA MET A 240 9.08 -9.57 -19.57
C MET A 240 7.73 -8.86 -19.46
N ARG A 241 6.69 -9.57 -19.07
CA ARG A 241 5.36 -9.00 -18.82
C ARG A 241 5.12 -8.86 -17.32
N TYR A 242 4.34 -7.87 -16.95
CA TYR A 242 3.82 -7.79 -15.59
C TYR A 242 2.85 -8.94 -15.37
N ALA A 243 3.21 -9.83 -14.46
CA ALA A 243 2.51 -11.11 -14.28
C ALA A 243 1.02 -10.96 -13.99
N THR A 244 0.61 -9.84 -13.40
CA THR A 244 -0.78 -9.55 -13.00
C THR A 244 -1.43 -8.46 -13.85
N GLY A 245 -0.72 -7.85 -14.78
CA GLY A 245 -1.20 -6.69 -15.55
C GLY A 245 -1.14 -5.37 -14.77
N TYR A 246 -0.59 -5.37 -13.57
CA TYR A 246 -0.43 -4.21 -12.70
C TYR A 246 1.03 -3.97 -12.38
N GLU A 247 1.35 -2.70 -12.01
CA GLU A 247 2.67 -2.34 -11.52
C GLU A 247 2.60 -1.73 -10.12
N ASN A 248 3.69 -1.83 -9.38
CA ASN A 248 3.78 -1.26 -8.05
C ASN A 248 4.10 0.23 -8.12
N MET A 249 3.20 1.06 -7.57
CA MET A 249 3.40 2.50 -7.44
C MET A 249 4.00 2.89 -6.08
N LYS A 250 3.76 2.08 -5.06
CA LYS A 250 4.18 2.40 -3.70
C LYS A 250 5.70 2.53 -3.60
N TYR A 251 6.18 3.58 -2.95
CA TYR A 251 7.59 3.97 -2.86
C TYR A 251 8.24 4.41 -4.18
N TYR A 252 7.49 4.54 -5.26
CA TYR A 252 8.01 5.13 -6.47
C TYR A 252 8.05 6.65 -6.32
N LEU A 253 9.24 7.23 -6.27
CA LEU A 253 9.45 8.66 -5.99
C LEU A 253 9.53 9.53 -7.26
N GLY A 254 9.38 8.92 -8.41
CA GLY A 254 9.11 9.60 -9.66
C GLY A 254 10.27 10.33 -10.31
N SER A 255 11.52 10.11 -9.91
CA SER A 255 12.68 10.67 -10.57
C SER A 255 13.74 9.61 -10.84
N SER A 256 14.64 9.87 -11.80
CA SER A 256 15.83 9.03 -11.99
C SER A 256 16.73 8.97 -10.75
N ASP A 257 16.55 9.92 -9.84
CA ASP A 257 17.29 10.02 -8.60
C ASP A 257 16.60 9.29 -7.41
N TYR A 258 15.40 8.70 -7.63
CA TYR A 258 14.67 8.00 -6.58
C TYR A 258 15.49 6.88 -5.93
N LEU A 259 16.42 6.28 -6.63
CA LEU A 259 17.36 5.29 -6.14
C LEU A 259 18.34 5.82 -5.11
N ARG A 260 18.61 7.11 -5.17
CA ARG A 260 19.59 7.80 -4.32
C ARG A 260 18.93 8.55 -3.18
N GLN A 261 17.60 8.60 -3.17
CA GLN A 261 16.89 9.29 -2.10
C GLN A 261 16.81 8.41 -0.86
N ASN A 262 17.07 9.03 0.27
CA ASN A 262 16.81 8.39 1.55
C ASN A 262 15.30 8.23 1.72
N THR A 263 14.90 7.03 2.08
CA THR A 263 13.51 6.70 2.36
C THR A 263 13.40 5.89 3.65
N GLN A 264 12.23 5.43 3.96
CA GLN A 264 11.99 4.60 5.12
C GLN A 264 11.09 3.42 4.78
N TRP A 265 11.38 2.29 5.37
CA TRP A 265 10.47 1.17 5.41
C TRP A 265 9.65 1.26 6.70
N VAL A 266 8.38 1.60 6.56
CA VAL A 266 7.49 1.78 7.70
C VAL A 266 7.08 0.43 8.25
N ALA A 267 7.44 0.17 9.51
CA ALA A 267 7.04 -1.03 10.23
C ALA A 267 5.72 -0.85 11.00
N LEU A 268 5.51 0.35 11.54
CA LEU A 268 4.31 0.73 12.30
C LEU A 268 4.00 2.20 12.07
N ARG A 269 2.76 2.49 11.77
CA ARG A 269 2.23 3.85 11.70
C ARG A 269 0.86 3.92 12.40
N LEU A 270 0.39 5.12 12.63
CA LEU A 270 -0.85 5.35 13.38
C LEU A 270 -2.10 4.86 12.66
N SER A 271 -2.09 4.84 11.32
CA SER A 271 -3.18 4.34 10.49
C SER A 271 -3.27 2.81 10.41
N ASP A 272 -2.21 2.08 10.80
CA ASP A 272 -2.20 0.62 10.82
C ASP A 272 -2.92 0.07 12.06
#